data_d79f47180ad48a72c844d7f73da9df51
#
_entry.id   d79f47180ad48a72c844d7f73da9df51
#
_cell.length_a   1.000
_cell.length_b   1.000
_cell.length_c   1.000
_cell.angle_alpha   90.00
_cell.angle_beta   90.00
_cell.angle_gamma   90.00
#
_symmetry.space_group_name_H-M   'P 1'
#
loop_
_entity.id
_entity.type
_entity.pdbx_description
1 polymer ?
#
loop_
_entity_poly.entity_id
_entity_poly.type
_entity_poly.pdbx_seq_one_letter_code
_entity_poly.pdbx_strand_id
1 'polypeptide(L)'
;IDTITHQSFSKEVSMVLTHTEVNKDLTVLELVQLGRQPYTNWMDVLSAEDQDFIQDTLRICDLQDLQKRKITQLSDGQLQRTFIARAVVQDTPFIFLDEPSTHLDLFHKVHLYKLLKELCVTKNKSILFSTHDLDLALQLSDDVMLIKEGVFYHNTTANLINEGLFDRFFDTDSIIFDRDR
;
A
#
# COMPACT_ATOMS: atom_id res chain seq x y z
N ILE A 1 10.95 8.86 19.35
CA ILE A 1 9.74 9.37 18.65
C ILE A 1 9.45 10.80 19.09
N ASP A 2 9.70 11.15 20.36
CA ASP A 2 9.38 12.47 20.95
C ASP A 2 10.14 13.67 20.35
N THR A 3 11.07 13.45 19.42
CA THR A 3 11.89 14.51 18.80
C THR A 3 11.53 14.80 17.34
N ILE A 4 10.60 14.02 16.73
CA ILE A 4 10.21 14.16 15.33
C ILE A 4 8.95 15.02 15.25
N THR A 5 9.00 16.12 14.51
CA THR A 5 7.79 16.94 14.26
C THR A 5 6.82 16.23 13.31
N HIS A 6 5.52 16.54 13.40
CA HIS A 6 4.52 16.00 12.46
C HIS A 6 4.90 16.25 11.00
N GLN A 7 5.45 17.43 10.70
CA GLN A 7 5.87 17.79 9.34
C GLN A 7 7.09 16.98 8.87
N SER A 8 8.06 16.69 9.73
CA SER A 8 9.19 15.83 9.34
C SER A 8 8.73 14.38 9.18
N PHE A 9 7.88 13.88 10.07
CA PHE A 9 7.34 12.52 9.98
C PHE A 9 6.52 12.29 8.70
N SER A 10 5.70 13.28 8.28
CA SER A 10 4.91 13.18 7.04
C SER A 10 5.75 13.14 5.75
N LYS A 11 7.05 13.40 5.83
CA LYS A 11 8.01 13.25 4.71
C LYS A 11 8.74 11.91 4.73
N GLU A 12 8.65 11.16 5.83
CA GLU A 12 9.31 9.86 5.99
C GLU A 12 8.33 8.69 5.77
N VAL A 13 7.06 8.88 6.17
CA VAL A 13 6.07 7.81 6.18
C VAL A 13 4.76 8.30 5.59
N SER A 14 4.22 7.55 4.65
CA SER A 14 2.82 7.65 4.24
C SER A 14 2.04 6.40 4.66
N MET A 15 0.73 6.55 4.80
CA MET A 15 -0.12 5.49 5.33
C MET A 15 -1.47 5.43 4.60
N VAL A 16 -1.94 4.21 4.35
CA VAL A 16 -3.30 3.92 3.89
C VAL A 16 -3.94 2.99 4.91
N LEU A 17 -5.02 3.46 5.54
CA LEU A 17 -5.77 2.69 6.53
C LEU A 17 -6.98 2.01 5.87
N THR A 18 -7.42 0.88 6.43
CA THR A 18 -8.59 0.10 5.97
C THR A 18 -9.87 0.94 5.92
N HIS A 19 -10.04 1.85 6.87
CA HIS A 19 -11.17 2.77 6.94
C HIS A 19 -10.68 4.22 6.92
N THR A 20 -10.67 4.82 5.74
CA THR A 20 -10.31 6.23 5.59
C THR A 20 -11.55 7.03 5.22
N GLU A 21 -12.02 7.87 6.15
CA GLU A 21 -13.07 8.85 5.85
C GLU A 21 -12.47 10.00 5.03
N VAL A 22 -13.04 10.22 3.86
CA VAL A 22 -12.68 11.35 2.99
C VAL A 22 -13.93 12.07 2.51
N ASN A 23 -13.78 13.34 2.14
CA ASN A 23 -14.87 14.08 1.53
C ASN A 23 -15.30 13.39 0.21
N LYS A 24 -16.55 12.92 0.20
CA LYS A 24 -17.14 12.15 -0.90
C LYS A 24 -17.30 12.94 -2.21
N ASP A 25 -17.19 14.25 -2.17
CA ASP A 25 -17.31 15.13 -3.33
C ASP A 25 -16.01 15.28 -4.13
N LEU A 26 -14.88 14.82 -3.59
CA LEU A 26 -13.59 14.89 -4.27
C LEU A 26 -13.57 14.00 -5.53
N THR A 27 -12.88 14.48 -6.53
CA THR A 27 -12.45 13.69 -7.68
C THR A 27 -11.22 12.85 -7.33
N VAL A 28 -10.91 11.85 -8.16
CA VAL A 28 -9.66 11.07 -8.05
C VAL A 28 -8.43 11.98 -8.03
N LEU A 29 -8.36 12.93 -8.96
CA LEU A 29 -7.23 13.86 -9.03
C LEU A 29 -7.09 14.69 -7.75
N GLU A 30 -8.18 15.28 -7.28
CA GLU A 30 -8.17 16.10 -6.05
C GLU A 30 -7.73 15.28 -4.84
N LEU A 31 -8.22 14.04 -4.70
CA LEU A 31 -7.82 13.16 -3.60
C LEU A 31 -6.32 12.82 -3.68
N VAL A 32 -5.79 12.52 -4.86
CA VAL A 32 -4.36 12.21 -5.05
C VAL A 32 -3.50 13.43 -4.77
N GLN A 33 -3.92 14.63 -5.21
CA GLN A 33 -3.21 15.90 -4.96
C GLN A 33 -3.01 16.19 -3.47
N LEU A 34 -3.96 15.79 -2.60
CA LEU A 34 -3.81 15.94 -1.14
C LEU A 34 -2.55 15.26 -0.59
N GLY A 35 -2.01 14.25 -1.27
CA GLY A 35 -0.74 13.62 -0.90
C GLY A 35 0.45 14.58 -0.93
N ARG A 36 0.38 15.68 -1.68
CA ARG A 36 1.46 16.68 -1.74
C ARG A 36 1.40 17.75 -0.65
N GLN A 37 0.40 17.74 0.22
CA GLN A 37 0.28 18.72 1.33
C GLN A 37 1.56 18.92 2.16
N PRO A 38 2.38 17.89 2.49
CA PRO A 38 3.63 18.10 3.23
C PRO A 38 4.66 18.99 2.52
N TYR A 39 4.48 19.24 1.23
CA TYR A 39 5.41 19.99 0.38
C TYR A 39 4.84 21.31 -0.13
N THR A 40 3.53 21.53 0.00
CA THR A 40 2.89 22.78 -0.40
C THR A 40 3.06 23.84 0.70
N ASN A 41 2.95 25.10 0.27
CA ASN A 41 2.90 26.23 1.18
C ASN A 41 1.44 26.48 1.65
N TRP A 42 1.22 27.55 2.42
CA TRP A 42 -0.10 27.93 2.92
C TRP A 42 -1.15 28.21 1.83
N MET A 43 -0.75 28.38 0.57
CA MET A 43 -1.65 28.55 -0.58
C MET A 43 -1.97 27.26 -1.32
N ASP A 44 -1.46 26.13 -0.88
CA ASP A 44 -1.62 24.81 -1.52
C ASP A 44 -1.28 24.77 -3.03
N VAL A 45 -0.33 25.62 -3.46
CA VAL A 45 0.07 25.70 -4.86
C VAL A 45 1.05 24.57 -5.18
N LEU A 46 0.65 23.72 -6.11
CA LEU A 46 1.50 22.64 -6.66
C LEU A 46 2.46 23.20 -7.71
N SER A 47 3.73 22.81 -7.63
CA SER A 47 4.73 23.09 -8.66
C SER A 47 4.45 22.31 -9.96
N ALA A 48 5.11 22.67 -11.05
CA ALA A 48 5.04 21.88 -12.28
C ALA A 48 5.59 20.46 -12.08
N GLU A 49 6.66 20.30 -11.31
CA GLU A 49 7.23 19.00 -10.94
C GLU A 49 6.25 18.15 -10.13
N ASP A 50 5.50 18.74 -9.20
CA ASP A 50 4.44 18.03 -8.46
C ASP A 50 3.34 17.55 -9.40
N GLN A 51 2.93 18.37 -10.35
CA GLN A 51 1.90 18.00 -11.32
C GLN A 51 2.35 16.85 -12.22
N ASP A 52 3.59 16.88 -12.71
CA ASP A 52 4.16 15.79 -13.52
C ASP A 52 4.25 14.49 -12.70
N PHE A 53 4.69 14.59 -11.45
CA PHE A 53 4.77 13.43 -10.54
C PHE A 53 3.38 12.81 -10.25
N ILE A 54 2.37 13.65 -10.06
CA ILE A 54 0.98 13.22 -9.89
C ILE A 54 0.49 12.49 -11.14
N GLN A 55 0.71 13.06 -12.34
CA GLN A 55 0.26 12.45 -13.60
C GLN A 55 0.96 11.11 -13.86
N ASP A 56 2.26 11.01 -13.58
CA ASP A 56 3.00 9.75 -13.70
C ASP A 56 2.46 8.69 -12.72
N THR A 57 2.15 9.08 -11.48
CA THR A 57 1.56 8.18 -10.48
C THR A 57 0.16 7.72 -10.88
N LEU A 58 -0.69 8.62 -11.40
CA LEU A 58 -2.02 8.24 -11.90
C LEU A 58 -1.92 7.23 -13.04
N ARG A 59 -0.90 7.34 -13.90
CA ARG A 59 -0.65 6.39 -14.98
C ARG A 59 -0.26 5.01 -14.45
N ILE A 60 0.69 4.94 -13.52
CA ILE A 60 1.15 3.68 -12.92
C ILE A 60 0.00 2.99 -12.17
N CYS A 61 -0.88 3.75 -11.52
CA CYS A 61 -2.03 3.23 -10.79
C CYS A 61 -3.28 2.94 -11.65
N ASP A 62 -3.21 3.05 -13.00
CA ASP A 62 -4.35 2.91 -13.93
C ASP A 62 -5.53 3.82 -13.57
N LEU A 63 -5.27 5.08 -13.27
CA LEU A 63 -6.28 6.07 -12.86
C LEU A 63 -6.42 7.23 -13.83
N GLN A 64 -5.67 7.30 -14.93
CA GLN A 64 -5.67 8.42 -15.87
C GLN A 64 -7.06 8.76 -16.40
N ASP A 65 -7.80 7.74 -16.85
CA ASP A 65 -9.15 7.94 -17.40
C ASP A 65 -10.21 8.21 -16.32
N LEU A 66 -9.86 8.02 -15.05
CA LEU A 66 -10.74 8.19 -13.90
C LEU A 66 -10.52 9.50 -13.16
N GLN A 67 -9.48 10.27 -13.49
CA GLN A 67 -9.02 11.42 -12.70
C GLN A 67 -10.10 12.50 -12.44
N LYS A 68 -11.09 12.63 -13.34
CA LYS A 68 -12.22 13.56 -13.21
C LYS A 68 -13.46 12.96 -12.56
N ARG A 69 -13.47 11.64 -12.29
CA ARG A 69 -14.59 10.99 -11.61
C ARG A 69 -14.57 11.30 -10.12
N LYS A 70 -15.76 11.44 -9.54
CA LYS A 70 -15.91 11.51 -8.09
C LYS A 70 -15.56 10.14 -7.48
N ILE A 71 -14.96 10.14 -6.29
CA ILE A 71 -14.57 8.90 -5.59
C ILE A 71 -15.78 8.00 -5.29
N THR A 72 -16.97 8.56 -5.15
CA THR A 72 -18.23 7.81 -4.96
C THR A 72 -18.67 7.01 -6.19
N GLN A 73 -18.07 7.24 -7.35
CA GLN A 73 -18.37 6.56 -8.61
C GLN A 73 -17.37 5.45 -8.94
N LEU A 74 -16.43 5.20 -8.04
CA LEU A 74 -15.37 4.22 -8.20
C LEU A 74 -15.82 2.86 -7.66
N SER A 75 -15.30 1.77 -8.26
CA SER A 75 -15.32 0.45 -7.62
C SER A 75 -14.34 0.43 -6.44
N ASP A 76 -14.50 -0.54 -5.54
CA ASP A 76 -13.61 -0.68 -4.36
C ASP A 76 -12.14 -0.78 -4.77
N GLY A 77 -11.82 -1.54 -5.83
CA GLY A 77 -10.46 -1.64 -6.35
C GLY A 77 -9.93 -0.33 -6.95
N GLN A 78 -10.79 0.45 -7.63
CA GLN A 78 -10.41 1.78 -8.14
C GLN A 78 -10.20 2.77 -7.00
N LEU A 79 -11.05 2.74 -5.98
CA LEU A 79 -10.90 3.57 -4.79
C LEU A 79 -9.63 3.23 -4.02
N GLN A 80 -9.35 1.93 -3.84
CA GLN A 80 -8.13 1.47 -3.18
C GLN A 80 -6.87 1.95 -3.91
N ARG A 81 -6.82 1.81 -5.25
CA ARG A 81 -5.71 2.34 -6.05
C ARG A 81 -5.57 3.86 -5.93
N THR A 82 -6.69 4.57 -5.76
CA THR A 82 -6.67 6.03 -5.54
C THR A 82 -6.03 6.39 -4.20
N PHE A 83 -6.32 5.66 -3.12
CA PHE A 83 -5.65 5.87 -1.84
C PHE A 83 -4.16 5.54 -1.89
N ILE A 84 -3.78 4.48 -2.61
CA ILE A 84 -2.38 4.12 -2.82
C ILE A 84 -1.67 5.22 -3.63
N ALA A 85 -2.28 5.70 -4.71
CA ALA A 85 -1.73 6.81 -5.50
C ALA A 85 -1.51 8.07 -4.65
N ARG A 86 -2.45 8.41 -3.76
CA ARG A 86 -2.30 9.50 -2.78
C ARG A 86 -1.09 9.28 -1.86
N ALA A 87 -0.89 8.06 -1.37
CA ALA A 87 0.25 7.74 -0.52
C ALA A 87 1.58 7.79 -1.30
N VAL A 88 1.60 7.36 -2.55
CA VAL A 88 2.78 7.42 -3.43
C VAL A 88 3.20 8.85 -3.73
N VAL A 89 2.24 9.74 -4.05
CA VAL A 89 2.56 11.15 -4.35
C VAL A 89 3.00 11.94 -3.13
N GLN A 90 2.78 11.44 -1.92
CA GLN A 90 3.38 11.98 -0.70
C GLN A 90 4.92 11.85 -0.71
N ASP A 91 5.46 11.01 -1.59
CA ASP A 91 6.89 10.84 -1.88
C ASP A 91 7.75 10.49 -0.67
N THR A 92 7.22 9.66 0.21
CA THR A 92 7.94 9.14 1.37
C THR A 92 8.74 7.89 1.02
N PRO A 93 9.87 7.59 1.70
CA PRO A 93 10.60 6.33 1.50
C PRO A 93 9.81 5.11 1.95
N PHE A 94 8.93 5.26 2.98
CA PHE A 94 8.13 4.17 3.54
C PHE A 94 6.64 4.40 3.32
N ILE A 95 5.94 3.35 2.86
CA ILE A 95 4.48 3.34 2.71
C ILE A 95 3.91 2.19 3.54
N PHE A 96 3.01 2.50 4.46
CA PHE A 96 2.32 1.49 5.27
C PHE A 96 0.87 1.35 4.78
N LEU A 97 0.45 0.10 4.54
CA LEU A 97 -0.89 -0.22 4.08
C LEU A 97 -1.54 -1.17 5.07
N ASP A 98 -2.68 -0.78 5.60
CA ASP A 98 -3.45 -1.63 6.50
C ASP A 98 -4.52 -2.39 5.72
N GLU A 99 -4.33 -3.72 5.61
CA GLU A 99 -5.18 -4.65 4.88
C GLU A 99 -5.62 -4.15 3.48
N PRO A 100 -4.70 -3.79 2.58
CA PRO A 100 -5.02 -3.11 1.33
C PRO A 100 -5.84 -3.95 0.34
N SER A 101 -5.95 -5.26 0.54
CA SER A 101 -6.68 -6.19 -0.32
C SER A 101 -8.06 -6.56 0.21
N THR A 102 -8.47 -6.08 1.38
CA THR A 102 -9.79 -6.34 1.97
C THR A 102 -10.89 -5.87 1.02
N HIS A 103 -11.95 -6.66 0.87
CA HIS A 103 -13.08 -6.45 -0.06
C HIS A 103 -12.78 -6.59 -1.56
N LEU A 104 -11.54 -6.94 -1.95
CA LEU A 104 -11.22 -7.22 -3.34
C LEU A 104 -11.41 -8.70 -3.68
N ASP A 105 -11.87 -9.00 -4.88
CA ASP A 105 -11.82 -10.35 -5.42
C ASP A 105 -10.38 -10.76 -5.77
N LEU A 106 -10.17 -12.04 -6.03
CA LEU A 106 -8.83 -12.60 -6.28
C LEU A 106 -8.10 -11.90 -7.44
N PHE A 107 -8.80 -11.57 -8.52
CA PHE A 107 -8.18 -10.90 -9.67
C PHE A 107 -7.65 -9.51 -9.28
N HIS A 108 -8.47 -8.72 -8.60
CA HIS A 108 -8.08 -7.39 -8.13
C HIS A 108 -7.00 -7.44 -7.04
N LYS A 109 -7.00 -8.46 -6.17
CA LYS A 109 -5.92 -8.67 -5.19
C LYS A 109 -4.57 -8.88 -5.88
N VAL A 110 -4.50 -9.82 -6.83
CA VAL A 110 -3.26 -10.09 -7.58
C VAL A 110 -2.78 -8.84 -8.32
N HIS A 111 -3.70 -8.10 -8.94
CA HIS A 111 -3.35 -6.84 -9.62
C HIS A 111 -2.80 -5.79 -8.65
N LEU A 112 -3.42 -5.65 -7.48
CA LEU A 112 -2.96 -4.75 -6.42
C LEU A 112 -1.52 -5.07 -5.98
N TYR A 113 -1.23 -6.33 -5.63
CA TYR A 113 0.11 -6.72 -5.18
C TYR A 113 1.18 -6.55 -6.26
N LYS A 114 0.85 -6.80 -7.53
CA LYS A 114 1.75 -6.50 -8.66
C LYS A 114 2.05 -5.02 -8.75
N LEU A 115 1.03 -4.17 -8.60
CA LEU A 115 1.20 -2.71 -8.54
C LEU A 115 2.13 -2.30 -7.39
N LEU A 116 1.94 -2.85 -6.18
CA LEU A 116 2.80 -2.55 -5.04
C LEU A 116 4.27 -2.93 -5.33
N LYS A 117 4.50 -4.09 -5.93
CA LYS A 117 5.85 -4.52 -6.33
C LYS A 117 6.46 -3.60 -7.41
N GLU A 118 5.68 -3.20 -8.39
CA GLU A 118 6.11 -2.23 -9.40
C GLU A 118 6.51 -0.89 -8.76
N LEU A 119 5.73 -0.39 -7.81
CA LEU A 119 6.03 0.85 -7.08
C LEU A 119 7.32 0.75 -6.25
N CYS A 120 7.59 -0.40 -5.62
CA CYS A 120 8.87 -0.62 -4.92
C CYS A 120 10.05 -0.43 -5.87
N VAL A 121 9.99 -1.02 -7.07
CA VAL A 121 11.08 -0.97 -8.06
C VAL A 121 11.17 0.38 -8.76
N THR A 122 10.04 0.89 -9.29
CA THR A 122 10.04 2.08 -10.16
C THR A 122 10.15 3.39 -9.39
N LYS A 123 9.66 3.42 -8.15
CA LYS A 123 9.66 4.60 -7.28
C LYS A 123 10.64 4.47 -6.11
N ASN A 124 11.40 3.38 -6.03
CA ASN A 124 12.36 3.10 -4.95
C ASN A 124 11.72 3.26 -3.56
N LYS A 125 10.55 2.64 -3.34
CA LYS A 125 9.80 2.69 -2.09
C LYS A 125 9.92 1.38 -1.33
N SER A 126 9.89 1.47 0.00
CA SER A 126 9.68 0.31 0.87
C SER A 126 8.20 0.27 1.28
N ILE A 127 7.52 -0.82 0.97
CA ILE A 127 6.10 -0.98 1.26
C ILE A 127 5.93 -2.08 2.30
N LEU A 128 5.32 -1.74 3.42
CA LEU A 128 4.88 -2.68 4.44
C LEU A 128 3.36 -2.74 4.46
N PHE A 129 2.79 -3.91 4.35
CA PHE A 129 1.34 -4.08 4.44
C PHE A 129 0.94 -5.19 5.42
N SER A 130 -0.15 -4.98 6.14
CA SER A 130 -0.82 -6.04 6.89
C SER A 130 -1.74 -6.84 5.98
N THR A 131 -1.88 -8.15 6.19
CA THR A 131 -2.82 -8.97 5.44
C THR A 131 -3.13 -10.28 6.18
N HIS A 132 -4.32 -10.82 5.93
CA HIS A 132 -4.69 -12.18 6.29
C HIS A 132 -4.65 -13.14 5.08
N ASP A 133 -4.34 -12.65 3.87
CA ASP A 133 -4.17 -13.43 2.66
C ASP A 133 -2.76 -14.03 2.59
N LEU A 134 -2.49 -15.09 3.34
CA LEU A 134 -1.17 -15.68 3.50
C LEU A 134 -0.56 -16.15 2.18
N ASP A 135 -1.34 -16.85 1.35
CA ASP A 135 -0.86 -17.37 0.07
C ASP A 135 -0.32 -16.27 -0.86
N LEU A 136 -1.05 -15.15 -0.95
CA LEU A 136 -0.62 -14.01 -1.76
C LEU A 136 0.56 -13.28 -1.14
N ALA A 137 0.59 -13.12 0.19
CA ALA A 137 1.71 -12.50 0.89
C ALA A 137 3.00 -13.29 0.63
N LEU A 138 2.95 -14.62 0.74
CA LEU A 138 4.10 -15.49 0.53
C LEU A 138 4.63 -15.47 -0.91
N GLN A 139 3.74 -15.40 -1.90
CA GLN A 139 4.13 -15.42 -3.31
C GLN A 139 4.67 -14.07 -3.80
N LEU A 140 4.24 -12.97 -3.19
CA LEU A 140 4.43 -11.64 -3.76
C LEU A 140 5.30 -10.71 -2.90
N SER A 141 5.53 -11.04 -1.61
CA SER A 141 6.42 -10.28 -0.73
C SER A 141 7.86 -10.80 -0.79
N ASP A 142 8.81 -9.93 -0.57
CA ASP A 142 10.22 -10.29 -0.44
C ASP A 142 10.51 -10.84 0.96
N ASP A 143 9.94 -10.17 1.97
CA ASP A 143 10.06 -10.50 3.40
C ASP A 143 8.69 -10.60 4.06
N VAL A 144 8.59 -11.42 5.10
CA VAL A 144 7.38 -11.58 5.90
C VAL A 144 7.69 -11.40 7.39
N MET A 145 6.80 -10.69 8.05
CA MET A 145 6.78 -10.52 9.51
C MET A 145 5.58 -11.26 10.08
N LEU A 146 5.81 -12.18 11.01
CA LEU A 146 4.75 -12.92 11.70
C LEU A 146 4.72 -12.51 13.16
N ILE A 147 3.52 -12.23 13.68
CA ILE A 147 3.29 -11.88 15.07
C ILE A 147 2.24 -12.83 15.65
N LYS A 148 2.59 -13.60 16.66
CA LYS A 148 1.66 -14.46 17.40
C LYS A 148 2.03 -14.48 18.88
N GLU A 149 1.05 -14.24 19.77
CA GLU A 149 1.22 -14.33 21.23
C GLU A 149 2.40 -13.54 21.80
N GLY A 150 2.70 -12.36 21.20
CA GLY A 150 3.81 -11.51 21.61
C GLY A 150 5.18 -11.94 21.06
N VAL A 151 5.24 -13.01 20.28
CA VAL A 151 6.46 -13.45 19.58
C VAL A 151 6.49 -12.85 18.17
N PHE A 152 7.62 -12.29 17.81
CA PHE A 152 7.87 -11.66 16.50
C PHE A 152 8.91 -12.48 15.73
N TYR A 153 8.57 -12.81 14.47
CA TYR A 153 9.48 -13.43 13.52
C TYR A 153 9.56 -12.59 12.25
N HIS A 154 10.75 -12.46 11.72
CA HIS A 154 11.01 -11.81 10.44
C HIS A 154 12.00 -12.64 9.65
N ASN A 155 11.65 -13.01 8.43
CA ASN A 155 12.54 -13.70 7.50
C ASN A 155 12.05 -13.51 6.06
N THR A 156 12.89 -13.88 5.09
CA THR A 156 12.45 -13.98 3.69
C THR A 156 11.37 -15.06 3.56
N THR A 157 10.49 -14.91 2.58
CA THR A 157 9.43 -15.90 2.31
C THR A 157 10.00 -17.29 2.09
N ALA A 158 11.11 -17.40 1.34
CA ALA A 158 11.79 -18.66 1.07
C ALA A 158 12.27 -19.37 2.35
N ASN A 159 12.89 -18.63 3.27
CA ASN A 159 13.38 -19.18 4.54
C ASN A 159 12.23 -19.61 5.44
N LEU A 160 11.15 -18.81 5.53
CA LEU A 160 9.98 -19.17 6.35
C LEU A 160 9.35 -20.49 5.89
N ILE A 161 9.26 -20.72 4.59
CA ILE A 161 8.74 -21.97 4.02
C ILE A 161 9.69 -23.12 4.35
N ASN A 162 11.00 -22.96 4.11
CA ASN A 162 12.00 -24.01 4.31
C ASN A 162 12.16 -24.43 5.78
N GLU A 163 12.03 -23.51 6.72
CA GLU A 163 12.16 -23.77 8.16
C GLU A 163 10.89 -24.36 8.78
N GLY A 164 9.80 -24.49 8.01
CA GLY A 164 8.52 -25.01 8.51
C GLY A 164 7.91 -24.14 9.62
N LEU A 165 8.25 -22.85 9.65
CA LEU A 165 7.76 -21.92 10.67
C LEU A 165 6.26 -21.67 10.53
N PHE A 166 5.72 -21.80 9.31
CA PHE A 166 4.27 -21.70 9.10
C PHE A 166 3.51 -22.76 9.87
N ASP A 167 3.95 -24.01 9.85
CA ASP A 167 3.32 -25.13 10.56
C ASP A 167 3.30 -24.86 12.07
N ARG A 168 4.34 -24.23 12.60
CA ARG A 168 4.43 -23.86 14.03
C ARG A 168 3.56 -22.65 14.40
N PHE A 169 3.40 -21.70 13.46
CA PHE A 169 2.63 -20.48 13.70
C PHE A 169 1.12 -20.71 13.63
N PHE A 170 0.66 -21.56 12.71
CA PHE A 170 -0.77 -21.72 12.45
C PHE A 170 -1.40 -22.93 13.12
N ASP A 171 -0.63 -23.74 13.92
CA ASP A 171 -1.14 -24.88 14.72
C ASP A 171 -2.14 -25.74 13.91
N THR A 172 -1.72 -26.10 12.71
CA THR A 172 -2.61 -26.72 11.73
C THR A 172 -2.45 -28.23 11.74
N ASP A 173 -3.13 -28.91 12.64
CA ASP A 173 -3.36 -30.37 12.53
C ASP A 173 -4.10 -30.75 11.23
N SER A 174 -4.47 -29.77 10.38
CA SER A 174 -5.37 -29.98 9.24
C SER A 174 -5.01 -29.25 7.93
N ILE A 175 -3.98 -28.40 7.88
CA ILE A 175 -3.55 -27.72 6.64
C ILE A 175 -2.07 -28.04 6.37
N ILE A 176 -1.82 -28.83 5.35
CA ILE A 176 -0.47 -29.10 4.87
C ILE A 176 -0.15 -28.06 3.80
N PHE A 177 0.82 -27.18 4.07
CA PHE A 177 1.36 -26.29 3.02
C PHE A 177 2.23 -27.12 2.09
N ASP A 178 1.85 -27.18 0.81
CA ASP A 178 2.62 -27.87 -0.22
C ASP A 178 3.93 -27.10 -0.45
N ARG A 179 5.06 -27.74 -0.11
CA ARG A 179 6.40 -27.15 -0.18
C ARG A 179 6.97 -27.08 -1.60
N ASP A 180 6.28 -27.70 -2.57
CA ASP A 180 6.74 -27.88 -3.95
C ASP A 180 6.00 -26.98 -4.96
N ARG A 181 5.29 -25.93 -4.49
CA ARG A 181 4.61 -24.97 -5.34
C ARG A 181 5.17 -23.57 -5.24
#